data_9e11cdc46d0709160b6110ae94f54ccf
#
_entry.id   9e11cdc46d0709160b6110ae94f54ccf
#
_cell.length_a   1.000
_cell.length_b   1.000
_cell.length_c   1.000
_cell.angle_alpha   90.00
_cell.angle_beta   90.00
_cell.angle_gamma   90.00
#
_symmetry.space_group_name_H-M   'P 1'
#
loop_
_entity.id
_entity.type
_entity.pdbx_description
1 polymer ?
#
loop_
_entity_poly.entity_id
_entity_poly.type
_entity_poly.pdbx_seq_one_letter_code
_entity_poly.pdbx_strand_id
1 'polypeptide(L)'
;DPAVPPALRPSPVRRPLPPELPREERCLEPQEPACPACGGDLKPLGEDVSEQLELIKSAFKVIKIRRKKKACARCDVIVQVPAPSRPIERGIAGPGLLARLADAVCDYVMSMGKVHVDDTPVDVLQPGKGKPKTGPLWVYVRDDRNAGSTQPPAVWFAYSPDRKGAHPQTHLAGFSGLLQADAYAGFNPLYEEGHIREVGCMAHARRKIHDIHVRHPSPTTTEALRRIGELYAIEADIRGRPAEERQQVREARSRPILVGLESWVREKLTTLSRQADTAKAFNYLMNHWRALCYYAGDGWAEIDNNIAENALRVISLGRKNYLFFGSDSGGDRAALMYTLIGSCKLNGVEPEAYLRHVLAIIADHPINKIKELLPWNLTIPAE
;
A
#
# COMPACT_ATOMS: atom_id res chain seq x y z
N ASP A 1 29.12 34.76 23.04
CA ASP A 1 29.45 34.12 21.75
C ASP A 1 28.30 33.16 21.40
N PRO A 2 27.64 33.35 20.24
CA PRO A 2 26.65 32.39 19.82
C PRO A 2 27.35 31.05 19.50
N ALA A 3 26.95 29.99 20.13
CA ALA A 3 27.51 28.67 19.93
C ALA A 3 27.49 28.31 18.43
N VAL A 4 28.66 28.08 17.86
CA VAL A 4 28.83 27.57 16.50
C VAL A 4 28.05 26.24 16.42
N PRO A 5 27.13 26.06 15.45
CA PRO A 5 26.43 24.79 15.28
C PRO A 5 27.45 23.66 15.14
N PRO A 6 27.22 22.48 15.73
CA PRO A 6 28.14 21.35 15.58
C PRO A 6 28.34 21.10 14.10
N ALA A 7 29.61 21.03 13.69
CA ALA A 7 30.01 20.81 12.30
C ALA A 7 29.13 19.67 11.74
N LEU A 8 28.53 19.93 10.59
CA LEU A 8 27.81 18.91 9.83
C LEU A 8 28.68 17.66 9.80
N ARG A 9 28.19 16.56 10.37
CA ARG A 9 28.91 15.28 10.36
C ARG A 9 29.32 15.03 8.90
N PRO A 10 30.58 14.68 8.61
CA PRO A 10 30.99 14.41 7.23
C PRO A 10 30.04 13.36 6.67
N SER A 11 29.38 13.67 5.54
CA SER A 11 28.53 12.72 4.85
C SER A 11 29.34 11.46 4.64
N PRO A 12 28.82 10.25 5.02
CA PRO A 12 29.56 9.03 4.85
C PRO A 12 30.02 8.92 3.39
N VAL A 13 31.33 8.80 3.17
CA VAL A 13 31.89 8.69 1.82
C VAL A 13 31.27 7.45 1.18
N ARG A 14 30.58 7.64 0.07
CA ARG A 14 29.97 6.54 -0.69
C ARG A 14 31.08 5.57 -1.09
N ARG A 15 30.93 4.31 -0.71
CA ARG A 15 31.79 3.26 -1.25
C ARG A 15 31.51 3.11 -2.74
N PRO A 16 32.52 2.97 -3.59
CA PRO A 16 32.32 2.67 -5.00
C PRO A 16 31.58 1.34 -5.15
N LEU A 17 30.72 1.24 -6.16
CA LEU A 17 30.07 -0.05 -6.47
C LEU A 17 31.11 -1.08 -6.92
N PRO A 18 30.90 -2.38 -6.59
CA PRO A 18 31.87 -3.44 -6.86
C PRO A 18 32.38 -3.43 -8.32
N PRO A 19 33.68 -3.46 -8.55
CA PRO A 19 34.24 -3.33 -9.90
C PRO A 19 33.95 -4.51 -10.81
N GLU A 20 33.69 -5.69 -10.24
CA GLU A 20 33.38 -6.94 -10.93
C GLU A 20 31.98 -6.98 -11.53
N LEU A 21 31.07 -6.11 -11.09
CA LEU A 21 29.71 -6.09 -11.63
C LEU A 21 29.69 -5.55 -13.07
N PRO A 22 28.92 -6.18 -13.98
CA PRO A 22 28.71 -5.69 -15.34
C PRO A 22 28.21 -4.24 -15.35
N ARG A 23 28.81 -3.38 -16.17
CA ARG A 23 28.41 -1.98 -16.31
C ARG A 23 27.74 -1.72 -17.64
N GLU A 24 26.51 -1.20 -17.59
CA GLU A 24 25.79 -0.67 -18.75
C GLU A 24 25.92 0.85 -18.74
N GLU A 25 26.61 1.41 -19.74
CA GLU A 25 26.70 2.87 -19.89
C GLU A 25 25.50 3.41 -20.65
N ARG A 26 24.86 4.44 -20.10
CA ARG A 26 23.79 5.23 -20.74
C ARG A 26 24.25 6.66 -20.87
N CYS A 27 24.47 7.11 -22.11
CA CYS A 27 24.83 8.48 -22.41
C CYS A 27 23.57 9.28 -22.74
N LEU A 28 23.30 10.33 -21.98
CA LEU A 28 22.19 11.27 -22.22
C LEU A 28 22.79 12.58 -22.70
N GLU A 29 22.46 12.96 -23.93
CA GLU A 29 22.96 14.16 -24.57
C GLU A 29 21.79 15.09 -24.97
N PRO A 30 21.91 16.41 -24.70
CA PRO A 30 20.94 17.38 -25.16
C PRO A 30 20.76 17.32 -26.68
N GLN A 31 19.51 17.21 -27.13
CA GLN A 31 19.14 17.12 -28.56
C GLN A 31 18.99 18.49 -29.21
N GLU A 32 18.99 19.54 -28.42
CA GLU A 32 18.83 20.91 -28.88
C GLU A 32 19.98 21.28 -29.85
N PRO A 33 19.70 21.72 -31.09
CA PRO A 33 20.69 22.14 -32.05
C PRO A 33 21.30 23.53 -31.70
N ALA A 34 20.53 24.35 -30.98
CA ALA A 34 20.89 25.70 -30.56
C ALA A 34 20.39 26.00 -29.13
N CYS A 35 20.91 27.06 -28.53
CA CYS A 35 20.50 27.47 -27.18
C CYS A 35 19.00 27.84 -27.13
N PRO A 36 18.20 27.23 -26.25
CA PRO A 36 16.75 27.49 -26.14
C PRO A 36 16.44 28.92 -25.65
N ALA A 37 17.42 29.62 -25.01
CA ALA A 37 17.20 30.93 -24.49
C ALA A 37 17.52 32.04 -25.51
N CYS A 38 18.54 31.86 -26.38
CA CYS A 38 19.02 32.95 -27.27
C CYS A 38 19.32 32.49 -28.69
N GLY A 39 19.16 31.21 -29.04
CA GLY A 39 19.48 30.67 -30.36
C GLY A 39 20.98 30.60 -30.70
N GLY A 40 21.87 30.83 -29.75
CA GLY A 40 23.32 30.78 -29.97
C GLY A 40 23.87 29.35 -29.98
N ASP A 41 25.13 29.20 -30.43
CA ASP A 41 25.82 27.93 -30.52
C ASP A 41 26.07 27.29 -29.15
N LEU A 42 25.85 25.99 -29.06
CA LEU A 42 26.09 25.18 -27.85
C LEU A 42 27.42 24.46 -27.95
N LYS A 43 28.33 24.71 -27.01
CA LYS A 43 29.64 24.04 -26.90
C LYS A 43 29.65 23.00 -25.77
N PRO A 44 30.38 21.88 -25.92
CA PRO A 44 30.54 20.91 -24.83
C PRO A 44 31.17 21.60 -23.59
N LEU A 45 30.56 21.30 -22.39
CA LEU A 45 31.03 21.83 -21.09
C LEU A 45 31.55 20.72 -20.16
N GLY A 46 31.30 19.46 -20.49
CA GLY A 46 31.63 18.32 -19.66
C GLY A 46 30.42 17.42 -19.42
N GLU A 47 30.48 16.62 -18.39
CA GLU A 47 29.38 15.65 -18.07
C GLU A 47 29.25 15.41 -16.58
N ASP A 48 28.03 15.06 -16.15
CA ASP A 48 27.78 14.48 -14.83
C ASP A 48 27.69 12.96 -14.96
N VAL A 49 28.48 12.26 -14.14
CA VAL A 49 28.47 10.80 -14.10
C VAL A 49 27.84 10.33 -12.80
N SER A 50 26.91 9.38 -12.90
CA SER A 50 26.31 8.76 -11.73
C SER A 50 26.12 7.26 -11.97
N GLU A 51 26.27 6.47 -10.92
CA GLU A 51 26.10 5.01 -10.95
C GLU A 51 24.89 4.59 -10.13
N GLN A 52 24.17 3.55 -10.59
CA GLN A 52 23.06 2.92 -9.91
C GLN A 52 23.25 1.41 -9.97
N LEU A 53 22.99 0.73 -8.85
CA LEU A 53 22.92 -0.71 -8.81
C LEU A 53 21.52 -1.14 -9.26
N GLU A 54 21.45 -1.93 -10.32
CA GLU A 54 20.20 -2.43 -10.88
C GLU A 54 20.17 -3.95 -10.85
N LEU A 55 19.01 -4.53 -10.56
CA LEU A 55 18.78 -5.95 -10.60
C LEU A 55 18.13 -6.35 -11.93
N ILE A 56 18.73 -7.30 -12.63
CA ILE A 56 18.20 -7.87 -13.86
C ILE A 56 18.04 -9.39 -13.70
N LYS A 57 16.81 -9.89 -13.83
CA LYS A 57 16.50 -11.31 -13.63
C LYS A 57 17.09 -11.83 -12.31
N SER A 58 18.24 -12.48 -12.34
CA SER A 58 18.91 -13.05 -11.16
C SER A 58 20.33 -12.55 -10.96
N ALA A 59 20.70 -11.42 -11.53
CA ALA A 59 22.03 -10.85 -11.43
C ALA A 59 21.99 -9.32 -11.21
N PHE A 60 23.06 -8.79 -10.60
CA PHE A 60 23.25 -7.35 -10.48
C PHE A 60 24.05 -6.80 -11.65
N LYS A 61 23.74 -5.58 -12.05
CA LYS A 61 24.57 -4.75 -12.93
C LYS A 61 24.61 -3.33 -12.43
N VAL A 62 25.62 -2.61 -12.83
CA VAL A 62 25.73 -1.17 -12.58
C VAL A 62 25.27 -0.41 -13.82
N ILE A 63 24.27 0.46 -13.68
CA ILE A 63 23.90 1.43 -14.72
C ILE A 63 24.70 2.71 -14.49
N LYS A 64 25.64 2.98 -15.36
CA LYS A 64 26.44 4.20 -15.34
C LYS A 64 25.82 5.23 -16.27
N ILE A 65 25.23 6.27 -15.69
CA ILE A 65 24.54 7.31 -16.43
C ILE A 65 25.48 8.50 -16.60
N ARG A 66 25.81 8.82 -17.84
CA ARG A 66 26.63 9.99 -18.24
C ARG A 66 25.73 11.01 -18.88
N ARG A 67 25.59 12.18 -18.26
CA ARG A 67 24.78 13.29 -18.76
C ARG A 67 25.69 14.39 -19.26
N LYS A 68 25.81 14.52 -20.57
CA LYS A 68 26.59 15.56 -21.21
C LYS A 68 25.97 16.94 -20.97
N LYS A 69 26.83 17.95 -20.78
CA LYS A 69 26.46 19.35 -20.64
C LYS A 69 26.93 20.11 -21.84
N LYS A 70 26.12 21.04 -22.32
CA LYS A 70 26.49 22.03 -23.32
C LYS A 70 26.30 23.43 -22.73
N ALA A 71 27.22 24.35 -22.98
CA ALA A 71 27.08 25.75 -22.61
C ALA A 71 26.89 26.59 -23.86
N CYS A 72 26.03 27.59 -23.76
CA CYS A 72 25.87 28.56 -24.84
C CYS A 72 27.04 29.55 -24.84
N ALA A 73 27.72 29.69 -25.99
CA ALA A 73 28.81 30.61 -26.14
C ALA A 73 28.37 32.09 -26.09
N ARG A 74 27.07 32.38 -26.15
CA ARG A 74 26.52 33.74 -26.24
C ARG A 74 25.87 34.24 -24.95
N CYS A 75 25.24 33.37 -24.15
CA CYS A 75 24.49 33.75 -22.96
C CYS A 75 24.80 32.87 -21.74
N ASP A 76 25.80 31.99 -21.81
CA ASP A 76 26.30 31.13 -20.74
C ASP A 76 25.25 30.16 -20.17
N VAL A 77 24.08 30.04 -20.79
CA VAL A 77 23.04 29.07 -20.37
C VAL A 77 23.55 27.64 -20.58
N ILE A 78 23.47 26.85 -19.51
CA ILE A 78 23.84 25.42 -19.55
C ILE A 78 22.62 24.60 -19.93
N VAL A 79 22.75 23.76 -20.94
CA VAL A 79 21.74 22.80 -21.40
C VAL A 79 22.19 21.39 -21.04
N GLN A 80 21.36 20.66 -20.34
CA GLN A 80 21.61 19.30 -19.94
C GLN A 80 20.28 18.51 -19.85
N VAL A 81 20.28 17.25 -20.25
CA VAL A 81 19.12 16.36 -20.07
C VAL A 81 18.85 16.15 -18.58
N PRO A 82 17.60 16.25 -18.11
CA PRO A 82 17.25 15.95 -16.72
C PRO A 82 17.74 14.56 -16.28
N ALA A 83 18.12 14.41 -15.02
CA ALA A 83 18.48 13.11 -14.48
C ALA A 83 17.26 12.17 -14.53
N PRO A 84 17.44 10.89 -14.91
CA PRO A 84 16.37 9.91 -14.78
C PRO A 84 15.87 9.87 -13.36
N SER A 85 14.54 9.75 -13.22
CA SER A 85 13.91 9.66 -11.91
C SER A 85 14.41 8.41 -11.16
N ARG A 86 14.65 8.57 -9.85
CA ARG A 86 15.11 7.50 -8.95
C ARG A 86 14.07 7.27 -7.86
N PRO A 87 13.90 6.03 -7.35
CA PRO A 87 13.03 5.75 -6.21
C PRO A 87 13.41 6.57 -4.97
N ILE A 88 14.72 6.72 -4.74
CA ILE A 88 15.29 7.55 -3.68
C ILE A 88 16.24 8.55 -4.32
N GLU A 89 16.04 9.83 -4.05
CA GLU A 89 16.90 10.88 -4.57
C GLU A 89 18.34 10.65 -4.10
N ARG A 90 19.30 10.70 -5.05
CA ARG A 90 20.72 10.39 -4.81
C ARG A 90 21.00 8.96 -4.30
N GLY A 91 20.00 8.06 -4.28
CA GLY A 91 20.18 6.65 -3.95
C GLY A 91 21.05 5.91 -4.98
N ILE A 92 21.72 4.83 -4.54
CA ILE A 92 22.46 3.92 -5.42
C ILE A 92 21.61 2.78 -5.93
N ALA A 93 20.50 2.45 -5.23
CA ALA A 93 19.57 1.39 -5.64
C ALA A 93 18.76 1.82 -6.85
N GLY A 94 18.78 0.99 -7.88
CA GLY A 94 17.89 1.10 -9.01
C GLY A 94 16.46 0.64 -8.67
N PRO A 95 15.47 0.97 -9.52
CA PRO A 95 14.08 0.57 -9.31
C PRO A 95 13.89 -0.93 -9.12
N GLY A 96 14.59 -1.77 -9.88
CA GLY A 96 14.44 -3.22 -9.84
C GLY A 96 14.91 -3.85 -8.51
N LEU A 97 15.85 -3.22 -7.84
CA LEU A 97 16.34 -3.73 -6.56
C LEU A 97 15.31 -3.56 -5.44
N LEU A 98 14.74 -2.37 -5.32
CA LEU A 98 13.69 -2.09 -4.34
C LEU A 98 12.38 -2.82 -4.70
N ALA A 99 12.10 -2.99 -6.01
CA ALA A 99 10.98 -3.80 -6.48
C ALA A 99 11.10 -5.24 -5.98
N ARG A 100 12.30 -5.83 -6.02
CA ARG A 100 12.53 -7.20 -5.55
C ARG A 100 12.27 -7.39 -4.06
N LEU A 101 12.56 -6.38 -3.23
CA LEU A 101 12.18 -6.38 -1.82
C LEU A 101 10.65 -6.29 -1.65
N ALA A 102 10.00 -5.42 -2.41
CA ALA A 102 8.55 -5.31 -2.40
C ALA A 102 7.86 -6.58 -2.91
N ASP A 103 8.44 -7.28 -3.92
CA ASP A 103 7.98 -8.60 -4.37
C ASP A 103 8.07 -9.64 -3.23
N ALA A 104 9.17 -9.65 -2.48
CA ALA A 104 9.31 -10.57 -1.34
C ALA A 104 8.31 -10.27 -0.20
N VAL A 105 7.95 -9.00 0.01
CA VAL A 105 6.83 -8.61 0.90
C VAL A 105 5.50 -9.09 0.33
N CYS A 106 5.26 -8.92 -0.98
CA CYS A 106 4.06 -9.40 -1.66
C CYS A 106 3.91 -10.92 -1.49
N ASP A 107 4.95 -11.70 -1.77
CA ASP A 107 4.96 -13.16 -1.60
C ASP A 107 4.59 -13.56 -0.16
N TYR A 108 5.07 -12.80 0.83
CA TYR A 108 4.73 -13.05 2.23
C TYR A 108 3.27 -12.69 2.54
N VAL A 109 2.80 -11.53 2.11
CA VAL A 109 1.40 -11.08 2.31
C VAL A 109 0.42 -12.03 1.63
N MET A 110 0.75 -12.48 0.41
CA MET A 110 -0.10 -13.38 -0.40
C MET A 110 0.09 -14.86 -0.07
N SER A 111 0.91 -15.22 0.94
CA SER A 111 0.94 -16.60 1.41
C SER A 111 -0.42 -16.99 2.00
N MET A 112 -0.73 -18.29 2.01
CA MET A 112 -2.04 -18.82 2.45
C MET A 112 -2.48 -18.27 3.82
N GLY A 113 -3.78 -18.09 4.00
CA GLY A 113 -4.38 -17.62 5.25
C GLY A 113 -5.43 -16.54 5.04
N LYS A 114 -5.21 -15.36 5.62
CA LYS A 114 -6.12 -14.21 5.52
C LYS A 114 -5.37 -13.00 4.97
N VAL A 115 -6.01 -12.26 4.08
CA VAL A 115 -5.55 -10.96 3.60
C VAL A 115 -6.67 -9.92 3.68
N HIS A 116 -6.35 -8.74 4.19
CA HIS A 116 -7.23 -7.57 4.17
C HIS A 116 -6.94 -6.74 2.93
N VAL A 117 -7.97 -6.35 2.19
CA VAL A 117 -7.82 -5.60 0.94
C VAL A 117 -8.71 -4.37 0.94
N ASP A 118 -8.18 -3.26 0.46
CA ASP A 118 -8.92 -2.02 0.22
C ASP A 118 -8.19 -1.20 -0.86
N ASP A 119 -8.80 -0.11 -1.31
CA ASP A 119 -8.17 0.82 -2.25
C ASP A 119 -8.45 2.28 -1.89
N THR A 120 -7.60 3.17 -2.35
CA THR A 120 -7.83 4.60 -2.26
C THR A 120 -7.47 5.28 -3.57
N PRO A 121 -8.35 6.18 -4.08
CA PRO A 121 -8.06 6.91 -5.30
C PRO A 121 -6.93 7.92 -5.10
N VAL A 122 -6.07 8.07 -6.09
CA VAL A 122 -5.00 9.09 -6.14
C VAL A 122 -5.05 9.78 -7.50
N ASP A 123 -4.90 11.10 -7.50
CA ASP A 123 -4.82 11.85 -8.74
C ASP A 123 -3.45 11.68 -9.40
N VAL A 124 -3.44 11.52 -10.72
CA VAL A 124 -2.24 11.28 -11.53
C VAL A 124 -2.24 12.22 -12.72
N LEU A 125 -1.15 12.95 -12.93
CA LEU A 125 -1.06 13.88 -14.04
C LEU A 125 -1.11 13.15 -15.39
N GLN A 126 -1.84 13.77 -16.33
CA GLN A 126 -1.88 13.38 -17.74
C GLN A 126 -1.47 14.58 -18.60
N PRO A 127 -0.19 14.74 -18.95
CA PRO A 127 0.25 15.84 -19.82
C PRO A 127 -0.59 15.93 -21.09
N GLY A 128 -1.05 17.13 -21.43
CA GLY A 128 -1.87 17.41 -22.62
C GLY A 128 -3.37 17.19 -22.45
N LYS A 129 -3.89 16.71 -21.28
CA LYS A 129 -5.32 16.50 -21.05
C LYS A 129 -6.02 17.55 -20.18
N GLY A 130 -5.30 18.51 -19.64
CA GLY A 130 -5.83 19.63 -18.88
C GLY A 130 -6.40 19.28 -17.49
N LYS A 131 -6.52 17.99 -17.15
CA LYS A 131 -6.95 17.50 -15.82
C LYS A 131 -6.25 16.19 -15.48
N PRO A 132 -6.02 15.92 -14.18
CA PRO A 132 -5.49 14.63 -13.75
C PRO A 132 -6.51 13.51 -14.01
N LYS A 133 -6.00 12.28 -14.15
CA LYS A 133 -6.82 11.06 -14.03
C LYS A 133 -6.76 10.55 -12.60
N THR A 134 -7.68 9.67 -12.24
CA THR A 134 -7.66 8.98 -10.97
C THR A 134 -7.17 7.55 -11.17
N GLY A 135 -6.12 7.16 -10.44
CA GLY A 135 -5.64 5.78 -10.36
C GLY A 135 -5.70 5.33 -8.89
N PRO A 136 -6.16 4.10 -8.58
CA PRO A 136 -6.16 3.61 -7.21
C PRO A 136 -4.78 3.11 -6.77
N LEU A 137 -4.49 3.29 -5.48
CA LEU A 137 -3.53 2.50 -4.73
C LEU A 137 -4.30 1.41 -3.99
N TRP A 138 -4.05 0.17 -4.35
CA TRP A 138 -4.54 -1.02 -3.66
C TRP A 138 -3.64 -1.32 -2.48
N VAL A 139 -4.22 -1.76 -1.36
CA VAL A 139 -3.50 -2.21 -0.18
C VAL A 139 -3.88 -3.64 0.15
N TYR A 140 -2.89 -4.45 0.46
CA TYR A 140 -3.03 -5.83 0.91
C TYR A 140 -2.31 -5.95 2.24
N VAL A 141 -3.02 -6.34 3.29
CA VAL A 141 -2.44 -6.40 4.64
C VAL A 141 -2.61 -7.81 5.20
N ARG A 142 -1.51 -8.40 5.63
CA ARG A 142 -1.49 -9.56 6.50
C ARG A 142 -1.18 -9.11 7.91
N ASP A 143 -2.17 -9.22 8.78
CA ASP A 143 -2.01 -8.91 10.20
C ASP A 143 -2.94 -9.80 11.03
N ASP A 144 -2.37 -10.79 11.68
CA ASP A 144 -3.09 -11.79 12.44
C ASP A 144 -2.90 -11.64 13.97
N ARG A 145 -2.33 -10.50 14.40
CA ARG A 145 -2.09 -10.21 15.83
C ARG A 145 -3.37 -10.20 16.65
N ASN A 146 -4.49 -9.77 16.08
CA ASN A 146 -5.79 -9.84 16.74
C ASN A 146 -6.25 -11.27 17.06
N ALA A 147 -5.74 -12.27 16.33
CA ALA A 147 -5.98 -13.68 16.58
C ALA A 147 -4.84 -14.36 17.37
N GLY A 148 -4.04 -13.58 18.10
CA GLY A 148 -2.94 -14.07 18.94
C GLY A 148 -1.72 -14.57 18.16
N SER A 149 -1.65 -14.33 16.85
CA SER A 149 -0.52 -14.75 16.03
C SER A 149 0.74 -13.95 16.35
N THR A 150 1.87 -14.64 16.38
CA THR A 150 3.22 -14.04 16.47
C THR A 150 3.87 -13.81 15.11
N GLN A 151 3.18 -14.15 14.02
CA GLN A 151 3.69 -13.90 12.67
C GLN A 151 3.80 -12.39 12.42
N PRO A 152 4.91 -11.92 11.84
CA PRO A 152 5.10 -10.50 11.56
C PRO A 152 3.98 -9.94 10.68
N PRO A 153 3.37 -8.80 11.02
CA PRO A 153 2.44 -8.13 10.14
C PRO A 153 3.17 -7.51 8.96
N ALA A 154 2.54 -7.52 7.79
CA ALA A 154 3.11 -6.92 6.59
C ALA A 154 2.04 -6.26 5.73
N VAL A 155 2.44 -5.26 4.95
CA VAL A 155 1.57 -4.56 4.01
C VAL A 155 2.24 -4.48 2.64
N TRP A 156 1.49 -4.80 1.60
CA TRP A 156 1.88 -4.62 0.23
C TRP A 156 0.93 -3.65 -0.46
N PHE A 157 1.49 -2.68 -1.19
CA PHE A 157 0.74 -1.73 -2.00
C PHE A 157 0.99 -1.98 -3.48
N ALA A 158 -0.05 -1.84 -4.29
CA ALA A 158 0.02 -1.88 -5.74
C ALA A 158 -0.72 -0.69 -6.35
N TYR A 159 -0.18 -0.13 -7.42
CA TYR A 159 -0.82 0.93 -8.19
C TYR A 159 -1.50 0.33 -9.42
N SER A 160 -2.62 0.92 -9.85
CA SER A 160 -3.18 0.66 -11.17
C SER A 160 -3.70 1.94 -11.84
N PRO A 161 -3.70 2.00 -13.18
CA PRO A 161 -4.10 3.21 -13.90
C PRO A 161 -5.61 3.49 -13.85
N ASP A 162 -6.41 2.51 -13.45
CA ASP A 162 -7.85 2.60 -13.25
C ASP A 162 -8.34 1.59 -12.18
N ARG A 163 -9.60 1.70 -11.76
CA ARG A 163 -10.20 0.86 -10.70
C ARG A 163 -10.94 -0.35 -11.29
N LYS A 164 -10.42 -1.01 -12.32
CA LYS A 164 -11.05 -2.23 -12.85
C LYS A 164 -10.73 -3.45 -12.01
N GLY A 165 -11.71 -4.36 -11.87
CA GLY A 165 -11.56 -5.61 -11.11
C GLY A 165 -10.46 -6.53 -11.60
N ALA A 166 -10.05 -6.42 -12.87
CA ALA A 166 -8.93 -7.19 -13.42
C ALA A 166 -7.61 -6.99 -12.67
N HIS A 167 -7.38 -5.79 -12.10
CA HIS A 167 -6.15 -5.52 -11.35
C HIS A 167 -6.07 -6.35 -10.06
N PRO A 168 -7.01 -6.24 -9.10
CA PRO A 168 -6.97 -7.06 -7.90
C PRO A 168 -7.14 -8.56 -8.19
N GLN A 169 -7.85 -8.96 -9.26
CA GLN A 169 -7.92 -10.35 -9.70
C GLN A 169 -6.53 -10.88 -10.10
N THR A 170 -5.74 -10.09 -10.83
CA THR A 170 -4.35 -10.43 -11.16
C THR A 170 -3.48 -10.50 -9.91
N HIS A 171 -3.62 -9.56 -8.98
CA HIS A 171 -2.84 -9.54 -7.74
C HIS A 171 -3.11 -10.76 -6.86
N LEU A 172 -4.34 -11.25 -6.84
CA LEU A 172 -4.81 -12.36 -6.01
C LEU A 172 -4.87 -13.72 -6.73
N ALA A 173 -4.41 -13.80 -7.99
CA ALA A 173 -4.51 -15.01 -8.81
C ALA A 173 -3.86 -16.27 -8.19
N GLY A 174 -2.83 -16.10 -7.35
CA GLY A 174 -2.18 -17.21 -6.63
C GLY A 174 -2.61 -17.34 -5.16
N PHE A 175 -3.53 -16.49 -4.68
CA PHE A 175 -3.95 -16.49 -3.28
C PHE A 175 -5.05 -17.54 -3.04
N SER A 176 -5.00 -18.17 -1.88
CA SER A 176 -6.06 -19.07 -1.37
C SER A 176 -6.27 -18.80 0.12
N GLY A 177 -7.52 -18.56 0.52
CA GLY A 177 -7.83 -18.25 1.92
C GLY A 177 -8.99 -17.27 2.09
N LEU A 178 -8.91 -16.44 3.13
CA LEU A 178 -9.93 -15.45 3.48
C LEU A 178 -9.57 -14.08 2.86
N LEU A 179 -10.46 -13.53 2.07
CA LEU A 179 -10.37 -12.16 1.56
C LEU A 179 -11.30 -11.26 2.38
N GLN A 180 -10.71 -10.47 3.27
CA GLN A 180 -11.42 -9.47 4.08
C GLN A 180 -11.45 -8.16 3.32
N ALA A 181 -12.62 -7.75 2.82
CA ALA A 181 -12.75 -6.56 1.99
C ALA A 181 -14.10 -5.85 2.19
N ASP A 182 -14.24 -4.70 1.56
CA ASP A 182 -15.55 -4.10 1.33
C ASP A 182 -16.32 -4.87 0.24
N ALA A 183 -17.56 -4.45 -0.03
CA ALA A 183 -18.42 -5.08 -1.03
C ALA A 183 -18.09 -4.60 -2.47
N TYR A 184 -16.82 -4.44 -2.83
CA TYR A 184 -16.43 -4.06 -4.18
C TYR A 184 -16.68 -5.20 -5.17
N ALA A 185 -17.56 -4.98 -6.16
CA ALA A 185 -17.98 -6.01 -7.12
C ALA A 185 -16.82 -6.58 -7.98
N GLY A 186 -15.69 -5.86 -8.08
CA GLY A 186 -14.49 -6.34 -8.79
C GLY A 186 -13.86 -7.59 -8.18
N PHE A 187 -14.21 -7.95 -6.94
CA PHE A 187 -13.75 -9.18 -6.28
C PHE A 187 -14.63 -10.40 -6.57
N ASN A 188 -15.88 -10.20 -7.08
CA ASN A 188 -16.84 -11.31 -7.24
C ASN A 188 -16.27 -12.51 -8.02
N PRO A 189 -15.57 -12.35 -9.15
CA PRO A 189 -15.00 -13.49 -9.86
C PRO A 189 -14.04 -14.35 -9.03
N LEU A 190 -13.32 -13.76 -8.07
CA LEU A 190 -12.41 -14.48 -7.19
C LEU A 190 -13.13 -15.44 -6.24
N TYR A 191 -14.37 -15.12 -5.87
CA TYR A 191 -15.17 -15.96 -4.97
C TYR A 191 -15.81 -17.16 -5.70
N GLU A 192 -16.04 -17.03 -7.02
CA GLU A 192 -16.67 -18.07 -7.84
C GLU A 192 -15.77 -19.31 -8.01
N GLU A 193 -14.45 -19.11 -8.01
CA GLU A 193 -13.47 -20.20 -8.15
C GLU A 193 -13.34 -21.07 -6.87
N GLY A 194 -13.85 -20.61 -5.73
CA GLY A 194 -13.98 -21.39 -4.49
C GLY A 194 -12.72 -21.48 -3.61
N HIS A 195 -11.56 -21.02 -4.06
CA HIS A 195 -10.35 -21.01 -3.21
C HIS A 195 -10.26 -19.77 -2.32
N ILE A 196 -10.98 -18.71 -2.67
CA ILE A 196 -11.04 -17.46 -1.88
C ILE A 196 -12.43 -17.36 -1.27
N ARG A 197 -12.48 -17.17 0.05
CA ARG A 197 -13.72 -16.98 0.79
C ARG A 197 -13.91 -15.52 1.14
N GLU A 198 -15.07 -15.00 0.80
CA GLU A 198 -15.45 -13.62 1.09
C GLU A 198 -15.71 -13.43 2.59
N VAL A 199 -15.10 -12.40 3.16
CA VAL A 199 -15.38 -11.89 4.51
C VAL A 199 -15.71 -10.41 4.40
N GLY A 200 -16.92 -10.03 4.81
CA GLY A 200 -17.41 -8.66 4.68
C GLY A 200 -16.92 -7.72 5.79
N CYS A 201 -17.21 -6.43 5.61
CA CYS A 201 -16.87 -5.38 6.55
C CYS A 201 -18.12 -4.83 7.24
N MET A 202 -18.34 -5.20 8.51
CA MET A 202 -19.47 -4.71 9.30
C MET A 202 -19.40 -3.19 9.55
N ALA A 203 -18.20 -2.60 9.56
CA ALA A 203 -18.03 -1.16 9.71
C ALA A 203 -18.69 -0.37 8.57
N HIS A 204 -18.60 -0.87 7.33
CA HIS A 204 -19.28 -0.25 6.18
C HIS A 204 -20.80 -0.33 6.29
N ALA A 205 -21.34 -1.47 6.69
CA ALA A 205 -22.79 -1.61 6.93
C ALA A 205 -23.27 -0.71 8.08
N ARG A 206 -22.52 -0.67 9.18
CA ARG A 206 -22.78 0.19 10.33
C ARG A 206 -22.72 1.66 9.93
N ARG A 207 -21.74 2.09 9.13
CA ARG A 207 -21.59 3.49 8.67
C ARG A 207 -22.83 3.96 7.92
N LYS A 208 -23.38 3.15 7.01
CA LYS A 208 -24.63 3.51 6.28
C LYS A 208 -25.80 3.77 7.22
N ILE A 209 -25.97 2.99 8.28
CA ILE A 209 -27.03 3.18 9.29
C ILE A 209 -26.73 4.40 10.16
N HIS A 210 -25.48 4.57 10.56
CA HIS A 210 -25.02 5.69 11.39
C HIS A 210 -25.22 7.04 10.69
N ASP A 211 -24.89 7.15 9.41
CA ASP A 211 -25.05 8.38 8.62
C ASP A 211 -26.50 8.80 8.50
N ILE A 212 -27.43 7.83 8.48
CA ILE A 212 -28.87 8.10 8.54
C ILE A 212 -29.26 8.56 9.94
N HIS A 213 -28.77 7.86 10.97
CA HIS A 213 -29.07 8.17 12.37
C HIS A 213 -28.63 9.59 12.74
N VAL A 214 -27.46 10.02 12.30
CA VAL A 214 -26.95 11.38 12.57
C VAL A 214 -27.84 12.46 11.93
N ARG A 215 -28.37 12.20 10.73
CA ARG A 215 -29.27 13.16 10.04
C ARG A 215 -30.71 13.11 10.54
N HIS A 216 -31.21 11.90 10.81
CA HIS A 216 -32.59 11.63 11.22
C HIS A 216 -32.62 10.50 12.24
N PRO A 217 -32.37 10.78 13.54
CA PRO A 217 -32.42 9.76 14.59
C PRO A 217 -33.82 9.10 14.64
N SER A 218 -33.85 7.79 14.76
CA SER A 218 -35.09 7.02 14.92
C SER A 218 -34.92 5.85 15.85
N PRO A 219 -35.95 5.33 16.50
CA PRO A 219 -35.87 4.10 17.30
C PRO A 219 -35.29 2.93 16.51
N THR A 220 -35.59 2.83 15.21
CA THR A 220 -35.10 1.77 14.32
C THR A 220 -33.58 1.87 14.11
N THR A 221 -33.06 3.08 13.79
CA THR A 221 -31.61 3.25 13.61
C THR A 221 -30.86 3.11 14.93
N THR A 222 -31.42 3.58 16.04
CA THR A 222 -30.86 3.42 17.39
C THR A 222 -30.71 1.93 17.74
N GLU A 223 -31.74 1.13 17.56
CA GLU A 223 -31.72 -0.30 17.89
C GLU A 223 -30.77 -1.08 16.99
N ALA A 224 -30.69 -0.77 15.69
CA ALA A 224 -29.73 -1.38 14.79
C ALA A 224 -28.28 -1.10 15.24
N LEU A 225 -27.97 0.16 15.56
CA LEU A 225 -26.63 0.55 16.01
C LEU A 225 -26.28 -0.07 17.37
N ARG A 226 -27.25 -0.22 18.27
CA ARG A 226 -27.06 -0.87 19.58
C ARG A 226 -26.68 -2.35 19.39
N ARG A 227 -27.43 -3.11 18.58
CA ARG A 227 -27.13 -4.54 18.34
C ARG A 227 -25.79 -4.73 17.64
N ILE A 228 -25.43 -3.90 16.67
CA ILE A 228 -24.11 -3.94 16.05
C ILE A 228 -23.04 -3.58 17.07
N GLY A 229 -23.31 -2.62 17.97
CA GLY A 229 -22.40 -2.24 19.06
C GLY A 229 -22.09 -3.37 20.02
N GLU A 230 -23.07 -4.24 20.31
CA GLU A 230 -22.87 -5.45 21.13
C GLU A 230 -21.89 -6.44 20.48
N LEU A 231 -21.94 -6.59 19.14
CA LEU A 231 -20.97 -7.41 18.42
C LEU A 231 -19.54 -6.85 18.57
N TYR A 232 -19.38 -5.54 18.45
CA TYR A 232 -18.07 -4.90 18.63
C TYR A 232 -17.56 -4.98 20.08
N ALA A 233 -18.44 -4.96 21.08
CA ALA A 233 -18.05 -5.17 22.47
C ALA A 233 -17.47 -6.57 22.68
N ILE A 234 -18.09 -7.61 22.09
CA ILE A 234 -17.57 -8.97 22.13
C ILE A 234 -16.18 -9.06 21.48
N GLU A 235 -16.01 -8.43 20.31
CA GLU A 235 -14.72 -8.40 19.61
C GLU A 235 -13.61 -7.70 20.43
N ALA A 236 -13.97 -6.65 21.18
CA ALA A 236 -13.02 -5.99 22.08
C ALA A 236 -12.55 -6.92 23.22
N ASP A 237 -13.46 -7.74 23.77
CA ASP A 237 -13.15 -8.68 24.86
C ASP A 237 -12.19 -9.81 24.41
N ILE A 238 -12.24 -10.19 23.13
CA ILE A 238 -11.49 -11.35 22.61
C ILE A 238 -10.29 -10.96 21.73
N ARG A 239 -10.00 -9.67 21.60
CA ARG A 239 -8.88 -9.20 20.80
C ARG A 239 -7.56 -9.71 21.36
N GLY A 240 -6.71 -10.28 20.48
CA GLY A 240 -5.41 -10.85 20.85
C GLY A 240 -5.48 -12.26 21.43
N ARG A 241 -6.67 -12.83 21.59
CA ARG A 241 -6.82 -14.24 21.99
C ARG A 241 -6.57 -15.19 20.83
N PRO A 242 -6.17 -16.45 21.10
CA PRO A 242 -6.03 -17.47 20.06
C PRO A 242 -7.28 -17.66 19.22
N ALA A 243 -7.11 -18.01 17.94
CA ALA A 243 -8.19 -18.13 16.98
C ALA A 243 -9.31 -19.08 17.44
N GLU A 244 -8.96 -20.23 18.03
CA GLU A 244 -9.91 -21.20 18.53
C GLU A 244 -10.78 -20.63 19.64
N GLU A 245 -10.20 -19.86 20.55
CA GLU A 245 -10.91 -19.20 21.64
C GLU A 245 -11.85 -18.11 21.11
N ARG A 246 -11.38 -17.32 20.14
CA ARG A 246 -12.21 -16.31 19.47
C ARG A 246 -13.42 -16.96 18.81
N GLN A 247 -13.23 -18.05 18.08
CA GLN A 247 -14.31 -18.78 17.42
C GLN A 247 -15.35 -19.27 18.43
N GLN A 248 -14.93 -19.92 19.51
CA GLN A 248 -15.84 -20.42 20.56
C GLN A 248 -16.68 -19.29 21.18
N VAL A 249 -16.05 -18.16 21.53
CA VAL A 249 -16.77 -17.01 22.10
C VAL A 249 -17.76 -16.41 21.08
N ARG A 250 -17.37 -16.29 19.82
CA ARG A 250 -18.24 -15.78 18.75
C ARG A 250 -19.45 -16.69 18.49
N GLU A 251 -19.24 -18.00 18.50
CA GLU A 251 -20.34 -18.96 18.37
C GLU A 251 -21.31 -18.86 19.54
N ALA A 252 -20.81 -18.70 20.76
CA ALA A 252 -21.64 -18.62 21.95
C ALA A 252 -22.33 -17.25 22.13
N ARG A 253 -21.66 -16.14 21.77
CA ARG A 253 -22.16 -14.79 22.08
C ARG A 253 -22.58 -13.99 20.85
N SER A 254 -21.81 -14.03 19.75
CA SER A 254 -22.08 -13.20 18.56
C SER A 254 -23.14 -13.82 17.67
N ARG A 255 -23.12 -15.13 17.47
CA ARG A 255 -24.09 -15.83 16.61
C ARG A 255 -25.56 -15.62 17.03
N PRO A 256 -25.94 -15.70 18.32
CA PRO A 256 -27.32 -15.41 18.73
C PRO A 256 -27.74 -13.96 18.42
N ILE A 257 -26.83 -12.98 18.60
CA ILE A 257 -27.11 -11.57 18.27
C ILE A 257 -27.31 -11.41 16.77
N LEU A 258 -26.47 -12.04 15.94
CA LEU A 258 -26.61 -12.01 14.47
C LEU A 258 -27.93 -12.60 14.02
N VAL A 259 -28.34 -13.76 14.54
CA VAL A 259 -29.63 -14.38 14.23
C VAL A 259 -30.81 -13.46 14.61
N GLY A 260 -30.74 -12.86 15.81
CA GLY A 260 -31.75 -11.91 16.27
C GLY A 260 -31.76 -10.61 15.46
N LEU A 261 -30.59 -10.12 15.02
CA LEU A 261 -30.47 -8.96 14.16
C LEU A 261 -31.06 -9.21 12.77
N GLU A 262 -30.75 -10.38 12.17
CA GLU A 262 -31.30 -10.78 10.87
C GLU A 262 -32.82 -10.79 10.88
N SER A 263 -33.40 -11.51 11.83
CA SER A 263 -34.86 -11.65 11.96
C SER A 263 -35.53 -10.28 12.15
N TRP A 264 -34.96 -9.45 13.01
CA TRP A 264 -35.47 -8.12 13.29
C TRP A 264 -35.35 -7.18 12.06
N VAL A 265 -34.21 -7.20 11.32
CA VAL A 265 -34.05 -6.39 10.10
C VAL A 265 -35.06 -6.81 9.03
N ARG A 266 -35.26 -8.12 8.83
CA ARG A 266 -36.25 -8.65 7.88
C ARG A 266 -37.66 -8.19 8.23
N GLU A 267 -38.04 -8.25 9.51
CA GLU A 267 -39.31 -7.71 10.00
C GLU A 267 -39.45 -6.21 9.70
N LYS A 268 -38.43 -5.41 10.03
CA LYS A 268 -38.47 -3.96 9.77
C LYS A 268 -38.59 -3.61 8.29
N LEU A 269 -37.94 -4.39 7.42
CA LEU A 269 -38.04 -4.20 5.96
C LEU A 269 -39.48 -4.41 5.42
N THR A 270 -40.34 -5.18 6.11
CA THR A 270 -41.76 -5.30 5.72
C THR A 270 -42.59 -4.04 6.02
N THR A 271 -42.13 -3.25 6.98
CA THR A 271 -42.88 -2.04 7.45
C THR A 271 -42.32 -0.72 6.90
N LEU A 272 -41.09 -0.75 6.38
CA LEU A 272 -40.43 0.44 5.82
C LEU A 272 -40.77 0.64 4.34
N SER A 273 -40.95 1.90 3.94
CA SER A 273 -41.02 2.23 2.51
C SER A 273 -39.72 1.79 1.81
N ARG A 274 -39.83 1.17 0.64
CA ARG A 274 -38.67 0.77 -0.19
C ARG A 274 -37.72 1.92 -0.56
N GLN A 275 -38.25 3.12 -0.60
CA GLN A 275 -37.51 4.36 -0.92
C GLN A 275 -36.81 4.98 0.31
N ALA A 276 -37.19 4.56 1.52
CA ALA A 276 -36.58 5.06 2.74
C ALA A 276 -35.08 4.72 2.79
N ASP A 277 -34.25 5.67 3.21
CA ASP A 277 -32.80 5.47 3.32
C ASP A 277 -32.47 4.35 4.30
N THR A 278 -33.22 4.20 5.40
CA THR A 278 -33.08 3.08 6.33
C THR A 278 -33.34 1.72 5.65
N ALA A 279 -34.37 1.64 4.76
CA ALA A 279 -34.61 0.41 4.00
C ALA A 279 -33.45 0.10 3.04
N LYS A 280 -32.88 1.12 2.38
CA LYS A 280 -31.69 0.95 1.51
C LYS A 280 -30.47 0.45 2.30
N ALA A 281 -30.22 1.01 3.49
CA ALA A 281 -29.14 0.57 4.37
C ALA A 281 -29.34 -0.86 4.88
N PHE A 282 -30.57 -1.23 5.24
CA PHE A 282 -30.91 -2.59 5.65
C PHE A 282 -30.82 -3.59 4.49
N ASN A 283 -31.23 -3.22 3.28
CA ASN A 283 -31.04 -4.05 2.10
C ASN A 283 -29.56 -4.26 1.79
N TYR A 284 -28.71 -3.23 1.92
CA TYR A 284 -27.26 -3.38 1.81
C TYR A 284 -26.73 -4.41 2.83
N LEU A 285 -27.12 -4.29 4.11
CA LEU A 285 -26.75 -5.23 5.17
C LEU A 285 -27.17 -6.67 4.80
N MET A 286 -28.41 -6.85 4.32
CA MET A 286 -28.96 -8.19 3.99
C MET A 286 -28.34 -8.79 2.72
N ASN A 287 -28.04 -7.96 1.72
CA ASN A 287 -27.39 -8.45 0.49
C ASN A 287 -25.99 -9.02 0.75
N HIS A 288 -25.30 -8.50 1.77
CA HIS A 288 -23.97 -8.96 2.15
C HIS A 288 -23.97 -9.81 3.42
N TRP A 289 -25.15 -10.25 3.89
CA TRP A 289 -25.34 -10.89 5.20
C TRP A 289 -24.42 -12.08 5.42
N ARG A 290 -24.29 -12.96 4.41
CA ARG A 290 -23.44 -14.14 4.49
C ARG A 290 -21.98 -13.79 4.73
N ALA A 291 -21.45 -12.84 3.96
CA ALA A 291 -20.08 -12.38 4.10
C ALA A 291 -19.85 -11.66 5.43
N LEU A 292 -20.81 -10.83 5.87
CA LEU A 292 -20.76 -10.10 7.14
C LEU A 292 -20.80 -11.01 8.37
N CYS A 293 -21.45 -12.18 8.27
CA CYS A 293 -21.58 -13.13 9.36
C CYS A 293 -20.46 -14.19 9.37
N TYR A 294 -19.62 -14.25 8.32
CA TYR A 294 -18.59 -15.27 8.19
C TYR A 294 -17.66 -15.33 9.42
N TYR A 295 -17.23 -14.15 9.91
CA TYR A 295 -16.32 -14.05 11.05
C TYR A 295 -16.81 -14.77 12.31
N ALA A 296 -18.12 -14.90 12.49
CA ALA A 296 -18.69 -15.52 13.69
C ALA A 296 -18.46 -17.04 13.75
N GLY A 297 -18.10 -17.67 12.63
CA GLY A 297 -17.75 -19.09 12.57
C GLY A 297 -16.26 -19.35 12.33
N ASP A 298 -15.42 -18.30 12.34
CA ASP A 298 -13.99 -18.38 12.03
C ASP A 298 -13.21 -17.53 13.04
N GLY A 299 -12.16 -18.08 13.64
CA GLY A 299 -11.37 -17.36 14.64
C GLY A 299 -10.34 -16.38 14.06
N TRP A 300 -9.94 -16.57 12.79
CA TRP A 300 -8.97 -15.74 12.11
C TRP A 300 -9.58 -14.50 11.46
N ALA A 301 -10.82 -14.63 10.95
CA ALA A 301 -11.54 -13.53 10.32
C ALA A 301 -11.78 -12.36 11.30
N GLU A 302 -11.90 -11.14 10.77
CA GLU A 302 -12.25 -9.96 11.55
C GLU A 302 -13.72 -9.56 11.29
N ILE A 303 -14.34 -8.84 12.23
CA ILE A 303 -15.68 -8.28 12.06
C ILE A 303 -15.70 -7.17 11.00
N ASP A 304 -14.57 -6.52 10.76
CA ASP A 304 -14.44 -5.42 9.82
C ASP A 304 -13.07 -5.38 9.11
N ASN A 305 -12.93 -4.43 8.18
CA ASN A 305 -11.72 -4.25 7.38
C ASN A 305 -10.84 -3.06 7.87
N ASN A 306 -10.97 -2.66 9.13
CA ASN A 306 -10.23 -1.51 9.68
C ASN A 306 -8.70 -1.67 9.58
N ILE A 307 -8.19 -2.88 9.49
CA ILE A 307 -6.76 -3.15 9.30
C ILE A 307 -6.28 -2.56 7.97
N ALA A 308 -6.99 -2.80 6.86
CA ALA A 308 -6.66 -2.20 5.56
C ALA A 308 -6.93 -0.69 5.54
N GLU A 309 -8.07 -0.23 6.11
CA GLU A 309 -8.39 1.20 6.19
C GLU A 309 -7.29 1.99 6.95
N ASN A 310 -6.75 1.42 8.03
CA ASN A 310 -5.66 2.03 8.78
C ASN A 310 -4.35 2.08 7.98
N ALA A 311 -4.06 1.05 7.18
CA ALA A 311 -2.89 1.05 6.31
C ALA A 311 -2.99 2.15 5.22
N LEU A 312 -4.19 2.44 4.70
CA LEU A 312 -4.43 3.53 3.74
C LEU A 312 -4.31 4.94 4.35
N ARG A 313 -4.31 5.07 5.68
CA ARG A 313 -4.23 6.38 6.35
C ARG A 313 -2.97 7.16 5.99
N VAL A 314 -1.84 6.47 5.80
CA VAL A 314 -0.57 7.11 5.40
C VAL A 314 -0.69 7.81 4.05
N ILE A 315 -1.46 7.25 3.11
CA ILE A 315 -1.72 7.84 1.80
C ILE A 315 -2.63 9.06 1.95
N SER A 316 -3.70 8.95 2.75
CA SER A 316 -4.64 10.04 2.99
C SER A 316 -3.98 11.25 3.64
N LEU A 317 -3.00 11.04 4.53
CA LEU A 317 -2.17 12.09 5.11
C LEU A 317 -1.17 12.64 4.07
N GLY A 318 -0.52 11.76 3.31
CA GLY A 318 0.43 12.13 2.26
C GLY A 318 -0.18 13.03 1.19
N ARG A 319 -1.44 12.79 0.78
CA ARG A 319 -2.16 13.63 -0.19
C ARG A 319 -2.35 15.09 0.24
N LYS A 320 -2.16 15.42 1.51
CA LYS A 320 -2.11 16.81 1.96
C LYS A 320 -0.79 17.50 1.62
N ASN A 321 0.27 16.73 1.38
CA ASN A 321 1.61 17.24 1.06
C ASN A 321 1.88 17.18 -0.46
N TYR A 322 1.47 16.09 -1.13
CA TYR A 322 1.48 15.98 -2.58
C TYR A 322 0.05 15.86 -3.10
N LEU A 323 -0.33 16.68 -4.07
CA LEU A 323 -1.70 16.74 -4.57
C LEU A 323 -1.99 15.65 -5.62
N PHE A 324 -0.95 15.15 -6.29
CA PHE A 324 -1.04 14.17 -7.38
C PHE A 324 0.29 13.45 -7.59
N PHE A 325 0.24 12.30 -8.26
CA PHE A 325 1.43 11.66 -8.82
C PHE A 325 1.73 12.25 -10.20
N GLY A 326 3.02 12.41 -10.52
CA GLY A 326 3.46 13.00 -11.79
C GLY A 326 3.21 12.10 -13.00
N SER A 327 3.03 10.78 -12.80
CA SER A 327 2.82 9.78 -13.85
C SER A 327 2.38 8.45 -13.23
N ASP A 328 1.97 7.47 -14.07
CA ASP A 328 1.72 6.09 -13.63
C ASP A 328 2.97 5.46 -12.97
N SER A 329 4.15 5.67 -13.55
CA SER A 329 5.42 5.24 -12.91
C SER A 329 5.66 5.89 -11.54
N GLY A 330 5.12 7.09 -11.29
CA GLY A 330 5.11 7.72 -9.98
C GLY A 330 4.21 6.95 -9.01
N GLY A 331 3.07 6.46 -9.46
CA GLY A 331 2.18 5.59 -8.72
C GLY A 331 2.85 4.26 -8.32
N ASP A 332 3.50 3.59 -9.28
CA ASP A 332 4.23 2.33 -9.01
C ASP A 332 5.33 2.52 -7.96
N ARG A 333 6.11 3.61 -8.06
CA ARG A 333 7.17 3.91 -7.09
C ARG A 333 6.62 4.25 -5.71
N ALA A 334 5.50 4.96 -5.65
CA ALA A 334 4.83 5.26 -4.39
C ALA A 334 4.33 3.98 -3.73
N ALA A 335 3.70 3.06 -4.47
CA ALA A 335 3.27 1.75 -3.98
C ALA A 335 4.45 0.96 -3.39
N LEU A 336 5.58 0.92 -4.09
CA LEU A 336 6.81 0.29 -3.62
C LEU A 336 7.30 0.89 -2.30
N MET A 337 7.40 2.21 -2.22
CA MET A 337 7.87 2.89 -1.00
C MET A 337 6.89 2.72 0.15
N TYR A 338 5.58 2.81 -0.08
CA TYR A 338 4.56 2.55 0.94
C TYR A 338 4.62 1.10 1.45
N THR A 339 4.92 0.13 0.58
CA THR A 339 5.14 -1.28 0.97
C THR A 339 6.26 -1.41 2.00
N LEU A 340 7.44 -0.88 1.69
CA LEU A 340 8.61 -0.99 2.57
C LEU A 340 8.42 -0.19 3.87
N ILE A 341 8.03 1.08 3.76
CA ILE A 341 7.82 1.97 4.92
C ILE A 341 6.69 1.45 5.81
N GLY A 342 5.57 1.01 5.21
CA GLY A 342 4.43 0.49 5.93
C GLY A 342 4.77 -0.79 6.70
N SER A 343 5.48 -1.73 6.07
CA SER A 343 5.92 -2.96 6.70
C SER A 343 6.94 -2.70 7.83
N CYS A 344 7.85 -1.74 7.66
CA CYS A 344 8.74 -1.30 8.75
C CYS A 344 7.93 -0.83 9.96
N LYS A 345 6.99 0.09 9.75
CA LYS A 345 6.18 0.67 10.84
C LYS A 345 5.33 -0.37 11.56
N LEU A 346 4.75 -1.34 10.84
CA LEU A 346 3.97 -2.43 11.43
C LEU A 346 4.81 -3.30 12.38
N ASN A 347 6.13 -3.40 12.12
CA ASN A 347 7.07 -4.18 12.90
C ASN A 347 7.92 -3.34 13.87
N GLY A 348 7.61 -2.05 14.06
CA GLY A 348 8.36 -1.18 14.96
C GLY A 348 9.78 -0.85 14.50
N VAL A 349 10.05 -1.02 13.21
CA VAL A 349 11.36 -0.74 12.59
C VAL A 349 11.35 0.69 12.04
N GLU A 350 12.41 1.46 12.32
CA GLU A 350 12.54 2.81 11.80
C GLU A 350 12.83 2.75 10.30
N PRO A 351 11.98 3.33 9.42
CA PRO A 351 12.08 3.13 7.98
C PRO A 351 13.35 3.70 7.33
N GLU A 352 13.85 4.85 7.81
CA GLU A 352 15.07 5.45 7.27
C GLU A 352 16.30 4.60 7.60
N ALA A 353 16.42 4.17 8.86
CA ALA A 353 17.50 3.30 9.30
C ALA A 353 17.46 1.96 8.54
N TYR A 354 16.27 1.39 8.35
CA TYR A 354 16.08 0.19 7.56
C TYR A 354 16.58 0.37 6.12
N LEU A 355 16.08 1.39 5.42
CA LEU A 355 16.47 1.64 4.04
C LEU A 355 17.96 1.92 3.91
N ARG A 356 18.54 2.68 4.84
CA ARG A 356 19.98 2.97 4.88
C ARG A 356 20.80 1.69 5.03
N HIS A 357 20.41 0.83 5.98
CA HIS A 357 21.08 -0.45 6.23
C HIS A 357 20.98 -1.38 5.02
N VAL A 358 19.78 -1.61 4.51
CA VAL A 358 19.56 -2.47 3.34
C VAL A 358 20.34 -1.97 2.13
N LEU A 359 20.31 -0.67 1.82
CA LEU A 359 21.06 -0.11 0.70
C LEU A 359 22.58 -0.24 0.85
N ALA A 360 23.08 -0.31 2.08
CA ALA A 360 24.50 -0.49 2.33
C ALA A 360 24.99 -1.92 2.07
N ILE A 361 24.14 -2.94 2.29
CA ILE A 361 24.54 -4.35 2.23
C ILE A 361 24.04 -5.11 1.00
N ILE A 362 22.97 -4.61 0.36
CA ILE A 362 22.23 -5.37 -0.66
C ILE A 362 23.07 -5.67 -1.92
N ALA A 363 24.11 -4.87 -2.19
CA ALA A 363 25.01 -5.09 -3.31
C ALA A 363 25.79 -6.43 -3.20
N ASP A 364 26.11 -6.83 -1.96
CA ASP A 364 26.87 -8.02 -1.64
C ASP A 364 25.99 -9.17 -1.12
N HIS A 365 24.67 -8.91 -0.96
CA HIS A 365 23.74 -9.89 -0.41
C HIS A 365 23.28 -10.88 -1.47
N PRO A 366 23.32 -12.21 -1.21
CA PRO A 366 22.86 -13.20 -2.18
C PRO A 366 21.38 -13.03 -2.52
N ILE A 367 21.06 -12.96 -3.82
CA ILE A 367 19.70 -12.67 -4.30
C ILE A 367 18.67 -13.71 -3.87
N ASN A 368 19.05 -14.97 -3.77
CA ASN A 368 18.20 -16.06 -3.29
C ASN A 368 17.88 -15.95 -1.79
N LYS A 369 18.54 -15.04 -1.08
CA LYS A 369 18.35 -14.76 0.34
C LYS A 369 17.67 -13.42 0.61
N ILE A 370 17.06 -12.80 -0.40
CA ILE A 370 16.41 -11.47 -0.28
C ILE A 370 15.42 -11.39 0.88
N LYS A 371 14.79 -12.50 1.26
CA LYS A 371 13.87 -12.59 2.40
C LYS A 371 14.55 -12.31 3.75
N GLU A 372 15.87 -12.49 3.87
CA GLU A 372 16.62 -12.12 5.08
C GLU A 372 16.65 -10.61 5.28
N LEU A 373 16.43 -9.81 4.21
CA LEU A 373 16.39 -8.35 4.23
C LEU A 373 15.00 -7.77 4.52
N LEU A 374 13.99 -8.60 4.77
CA LEU A 374 12.65 -8.10 5.12
C LEU A 374 12.68 -7.39 6.47
N PRO A 375 11.86 -6.36 6.69
CA PRO A 375 11.92 -5.51 7.89
C PRO A 375 11.92 -6.28 9.21
N TRP A 376 11.18 -7.36 9.30
CA TRP A 376 11.04 -8.18 10.51
C TRP A 376 12.14 -9.23 10.71
N ASN A 377 13.01 -9.42 9.73
CA ASN A 377 14.14 -10.36 9.80
C ASN A 377 15.47 -9.67 10.08
N LEU A 378 15.50 -8.33 10.05
CA LEU A 378 16.71 -7.55 10.28
C LEU A 378 16.78 -7.01 11.69
N THR A 379 17.91 -7.21 12.34
CA THR A 379 18.30 -6.45 13.53
C THR A 379 19.12 -5.24 13.07
N ILE A 380 18.53 -4.07 13.12
CA ILE A 380 19.24 -2.82 12.74
C ILE A 380 20.05 -2.38 13.94
N PRO A 381 21.37 -2.20 13.83
CA PRO A 381 22.18 -1.66 14.91
C PRO A 381 21.65 -0.29 15.33
N ALA A 382 21.49 -0.08 16.65
CA ALA A 382 21.23 1.27 17.17
C ALA A 382 22.43 2.17 16.82
N GLU A 383 22.19 3.34 16.23
CA GLU A 383 23.21 4.36 15.97
C GLU A 383 23.74 4.98 17.27
#